data_813471b0b13194f06a5635a5b2286c52
#
_entry.id   813471b0b13194f06a5635a5b2286c52
#
_cell.length_a   1.000
_cell.length_b   1.000
_cell.length_c   1.000
_cell.angle_alpha   90.00
_cell.angle_beta   90.00
_cell.angle_gamma   90.00
#
_symmetry.space_group_name_H-M   'P 1'
#
loop_
_entity.id
_entity.type
_entity.pdbx_description
1 polymer ?
#
loop_
_entity_poly.entity_id
_entity_poly.type
_entity_poly.pdbx_seq_one_letter_code
_entity_poly.pdbx_strand_id
1 'polypeptide(L)'
;MAISIVAFFIIYGLAFYAGTYLDNKDKPKVESKEDEEIDNRPLMKQLSSKKKIYMSNEEVENIKVDEIYWDEVKYELTKFSKVRKSDKFTPIYTGYSDDGVRFSTDLNLFRIYTVNEEVYYKIPVSEKTRFEKVLSGSIYTSFDFVKKYKTWKNVSVSYNDQKKTIHKWKYDDLAYKMSSKRIVGKIQPEKNKERSKYNFTIDIQGDNYTLKIETMGKDYVKISSDKGEAYYEVSIALYEYLREEIFRLPVDSDDSE
;
A
#
# COMPACT_ATOMS: atom_id res chain seq x y z
N MET A 1 -3.83 -46.77 -53.73
CA MET A 1 -3.74 -46.46 -52.30
C MET A 1 -2.46 -45.73 -51.92
N ALA A 2 -1.26 -46.06 -52.34
CA ALA A 2 0.00 -45.39 -51.98
C ALA A 2 0.09 -43.93 -52.43
N ILE A 3 -0.46 -43.55 -53.60
CA ILE A 3 -0.40 -42.18 -54.12
C ILE A 3 -1.19 -41.17 -53.23
N SER A 4 -2.32 -41.63 -52.68
CA SER A 4 -3.17 -40.80 -51.85
C SER A 4 -2.48 -40.42 -50.45
N ILE A 5 -1.68 -41.36 -49.95
CA ILE A 5 -0.96 -41.14 -48.67
C ILE A 5 0.17 -40.13 -48.86
N VAL A 6 0.91 -40.23 -49.96
CA VAL A 6 1.99 -39.28 -50.26
C VAL A 6 1.45 -37.89 -50.52
N ALA A 7 0.33 -37.75 -51.25
CA ALA A 7 -0.32 -36.45 -51.43
C ALA A 7 -0.80 -35.82 -50.12
N PHE A 8 -1.30 -36.61 -49.16
CA PHE A 8 -1.72 -36.12 -47.85
C PHE A 8 -0.54 -35.53 -47.04
N PHE A 9 0.60 -36.24 -47.05
CA PHE A 9 1.78 -35.74 -46.34
C PHE A 9 2.37 -34.49 -46.97
N ILE A 10 2.31 -34.34 -48.28
CA ILE A 10 2.75 -33.12 -48.98
C ILE A 10 1.84 -31.95 -48.63
N ILE A 11 0.52 -32.12 -48.66
CA ILE A 11 -0.44 -31.07 -48.31
C ILE A 11 -0.31 -30.69 -46.82
N TYR A 12 -0.18 -31.67 -45.93
CA TYR A 12 0.01 -31.43 -44.50
C TYR A 12 1.33 -30.71 -44.21
N GLY A 13 2.42 -31.11 -44.85
CA GLY A 13 3.71 -30.43 -44.73
C GLY A 13 3.69 -28.98 -45.21
N LEU A 14 2.99 -28.71 -46.33
CA LEU A 14 2.82 -27.35 -46.84
C LEU A 14 1.93 -26.51 -45.92
N ALA A 15 0.86 -27.06 -45.39
CA ALA A 15 -0.01 -26.37 -44.43
C ALA A 15 0.71 -26.06 -43.10
N PHE A 16 1.50 -27.02 -42.61
CA PHE A 16 2.33 -26.84 -41.41
C PHE A 16 3.41 -25.77 -41.61
N TYR A 17 4.09 -25.79 -42.77
CA TYR A 17 5.09 -24.80 -43.13
C TYR A 17 4.48 -23.39 -43.30
N ALA A 18 3.33 -23.29 -43.93
CA ALA A 18 2.60 -22.03 -44.07
C ALA A 18 2.13 -21.51 -42.69
N GLY A 19 1.63 -22.39 -41.82
CA GLY A 19 1.21 -22.05 -40.46
C GLY A 19 2.38 -21.51 -39.61
N THR A 20 3.53 -22.21 -39.64
CA THR A 20 4.73 -21.74 -38.90
C THR A 20 5.33 -20.47 -39.51
N TYR A 21 5.20 -20.25 -40.78
CA TYR A 21 5.66 -19.01 -41.45
C TYR A 21 4.77 -17.81 -41.08
N LEU A 22 3.46 -18.00 -41.02
CA LEU A 22 2.51 -16.98 -40.59
C LEU A 22 2.65 -16.67 -39.09
N ASP A 23 2.79 -17.68 -38.25
CA ASP A 23 3.00 -17.53 -36.80
C ASP A 23 4.31 -16.79 -36.47
N ASN A 24 5.36 -16.94 -37.30
CA ASN A 24 6.60 -16.18 -37.14
C ASN A 24 6.51 -14.75 -37.69
N LYS A 25 5.51 -14.43 -38.52
CA LYS A 25 5.31 -13.10 -39.07
C LYS A 25 4.50 -12.21 -38.13
N ASP A 26 3.62 -12.83 -37.33
CA ASP A 26 2.78 -12.17 -36.33
C ASP A 26 3.37 -12.21 -34.92
N LYS A 27 4.56 -12.79 -34.72
CA LYS A 27 5.29 -12.55 -33.50
C LYS A 27 5.54 -11.05 -33.44
N PRO A 28 5.00 -10.32 -32.44
CA PRO A 28 5.38 -8.94 -32.24
C PRO A 28 6.91 -8.96 -32.25
N LYS A 29 7.53 -8.12 -33.09
CA LYS A 29 8.95 -7.81 -32.93
C LYS A 29 9.11 -7.60 -31.45
N VAL A 30 9.95 -8.43 -30.80
CA VAL A 30 10.43 -8.14 -29.46
C VAL A 30 10.94 -6.71 -29.62
N GLU A 31 10.14 -5.75 -29.20
CA GLU A 31 10.59 -4.39 -29.04
C GLU A 31 11.86 -4.54 -28.25
N SER A 32 12.97 -4.20 -28.89
CA SER A 32 14.23 -4.02 -28.19
C SER A 32 13.83 -3.36 -26.88
N LYS A 33 14.13 -4.02 -25.74
CA LYS A 33 14.01 -3.36 -24.43
C LYS A 33 14.40 -1.93 -24.68
N GLU A 34 13.45 -0.99 -24.58
CA GLU A 34 13.77 0.41 -24.54
C GLU A 34 14.97 0.46 -23.63
N ASP A 35 16.09 0.96 -24.12
CA ASP A 35 17.27 1.16 -23.29
C ASP A 35 16.75 1.91 -22.08
N GLU A 36 16.63 1.22 -20.92
CA GLU A 36 16.17 1.86 -19.70
C GLU A 36 17.13 3.01 -19.49
N GLU A 37 16.62 4.21 -19.73
CA GLU A 37 17.42 5.45 -19.70
C GLU A 37 18.04 5.48 -18.30
N ILE A 38 19.34 5.19 -18.23
CA ILE A 38 20.04 5.07 -16.95
C ILE A 38 19.93 6.41 -16.25
N ASP A 39 19.16 6.45 -15.17
CA ASP A 39 18.97 7.65 -14.39
C ASP A 39 20.27 8.03 -13.68
N ASN A 40 21.04 8.94 -14.29
CA ASN A 40 22.32 9.42 -13.78
C ASN A 40 22.21 10.42 -12.62
N ARG A 41 21.00 10.74 -12.15
CA ARG A 41 20.82 11.61 -10.99
C ARG A 41 21.35 10.94 -9.71
N PRO A 42 21.81 11.72 -8.71
CA PRO A 42 22.17 11.15 -7.41
C PRO A 42 21.03 10.32 -6.81
N LEU A 43 21.31 9.15 -6.21
CA LEU A 43 20.31 8.21 -5.68
C LEU A 43 19.27 8.87 -4.77
N MET A 44 19.67 9.86 -3.96
CA MET A 44 18.72 10.63 -3.13
C MET A 44 17.67 11.36 -3.97
N LYS A 45 18.08 11.94 -5.11
CA LYS A 45 17.14 12.61 -6.03
C LYS A 45 16.28 11.60 -6.77
N GLN A 46 16.85 10.46 -7.14
CA GLN A 46 16.09 9.38 -7.74
C GLN A 46 15.00 8.92 -6.78
N LEU A 47 15.34 8.54 -5.54
CA LEU A 47 14.39 8.10 -4.52
C LEU A 47 13.32 9.16 -4.24
N SER A 48 13.71 10.42 -4.07
CA SER A 48 12.77 11.51 -3.77
C SER A 48 11.79 11.82 -4.91
N SER A 49 12.13 11.47 -6.15
CA SER A 49 11.24 11.66 -7.30
C SER A 49 10.18 10.56 -7.44
N LYS A 50 10.27 9.48 -6.67
CA LYS A 50 9.36 8.32 -6.79
C LYS A 50 8.00 8.61 -6.16
N LYS A 51 6.96 8.10 -6.81
CA LYS A 51 5.55 8.25 -6.37
C LYS A 51 5.01 7.01 -5.66
N LYS A 52 5.52 5.83 -6.03
CA LYS A 52 5.09 4.57 -5.43
C LYS A 52 6.22 3.99 -4.62
N ILE A 53 6.03 4.00 -3.32
CA ILE A 53 6.99 3.47 -2.35
C ILE A 53 6.30 2.41 -1.52
N TYR A 54 7.02 1.35 -1.27
CA TYR A 54 6.63 0.27 -0.38
C TYR A 54 7.62 0.21 0.77
N MET A 55 7.11 -0.02 1.98
CA MET A 55 7.94 -0.12 3.18
C MET A 55 7.62 -1.38 3.95
N SER A 56 8.64 -1.85 4.66
CA SER A 56 8.59 -3.01 5.54
C SER A 56 9.38 -2.70 6.82
N ASN A 57 8.97 -3.35 7.90
CA ASN A 57 9.77 -3.47 9.12
C ASN A 57 9.77 -4.94 9.56
N GLU A 58 10.20 -5.26 10.78
CA GLU A 58 10.24 -6.64 11.29
C GLU A 58 8.86 -7.29 11.49
N GLU A 59 7.80 -6.47 11.61
CA GLU A 59 6.44 -6.94 11.88
C GLU A 59 5.59 -7.05 10.62
N VAL A 60 5.80 -6.16 9.65
CA VAL A 60 4.96 -6.07 8.45
C VAL A 60 5.78 -5.81 7.19
N GLU A 61 5.33 -6.40 6.10
CA GLU A 61 6.00 -6.34 4.81
C GLU A 61 5.15 -5.69 3.72
N ASN A 62 5.83 -4.99 2.82
CA ASN A 62 5.28 -4.49 1.57
C ASN A 62 4.03 -3.62 1.74
N ILE A 63 4.09 -2.67 2.69
CA ILE A 63 3.05 -1.66 2.88
C ILE A 63 3.28 -0.54 1.89
N LYS A 64 2.28 -0.27 1.05
CA LYS A 64 2.29 0.90 0.19
C LYS A 64 2.16 2.16 1.04
N VAL A 65 3.13 3.05 0.90
CA VAL A 65 3.14 4.35 1.59
C VAL A 65 2.26 5.34 0.84
N ASP A 66 1.37 6.00 1.55
CA ASP A 66 0.56 7.08 0.99
C ASP A 66 1.40 8.31 0.67
N GLU A 67 1.04 9.05 -0.39
CA GLU A 67 1.83 10.17 -0.91
C GLU A 67 2.13 11.25 0.15
N ILE A 68 1.17 11.58 1.00
CA ILE A 68 1.34 12.58 2.07
C ILE A 68 2.43 12.16 3.05
N TYR A 69 2.49 10.90 3.44
CA TYR A 69 3.53 10.37 4.31
C TYR A 69 4.88 10.33 3.60
N TRP A 70 4.87 9.97 2.30
CA TRP A 70 6.10 9.97 1.53
C TRP A 70 6.70 11.38 1.38
N ASP A 71 5.87 12.39 1.26
CA ASP A 71 6.31 13.79 1.24
C ASP A 71 6.99 14.20 2.57
N GLU A 72 6.48 13.73 3.69
CA GLU A 72 7.15 13.94 4.98
C GLU A 72 8.50 13.20 5.07
N VAL A 73 8.56 11.94 4.61
CA VAL A 73 9.84 11.23 4.53
C VAL A 73 10.83 12.01 3.66
N LYS A 74 10.43 12.45 2.48
CA LYS A 74 11.28 13.28 1.59
C LYS A 74 11.78 14.53 2.30
N TYR A 75 10.94 15.20 3.05
CA TYR A 75 11.36 16.37 3.84
C TYR A 75 12.44 16.00 4.86
N GLU A 76 12.28 14.91 5.59
CA GLU A 76 13.31 14.46 6.55
C GLU A 76 14.64 14.11 5.84
N LEU A 77 14.56 13.46 4.67
CA LEU A 77 15.75 13.12 3.88
C LEU A 77 16.61 14.34 3.50
N THR A 78 16.02 15.52 3.36
CA THR A 78 16.78 16.76 3.05
C THR A 78 17.76 17.18 4.14
N LYS A 79 17.57 16.69 5.36
CA LYS A 79 18.39 17.02 6.54
C LYS A 79 19.59 16.07 6.70
N PHE A 80 19.63 14.98 5.93
CA PHE A 80 20.64 13.95 6.10
C PHE A 80 21.93 14.31 5.36
N SER A 81 23.06 13.96 5.95
CA SER A 81 24.38 14.23 5.37
C SER A 81 25.02 12.96 4.85
N LYS A 82 25.58 13.02 3.62
CA LYS A 82 26.29 11.89 3.00
C LYS A 82 27.51 11.51 3.84
N VAL A 83 27.67 10.19 4.04
CA VAL A 83 28.82 9.62 4.80
C VAL A 83 29.42 8.44 4.05
N ARG A 84 30.58 7.97 4.53
CA ARG A 84 31.19 6.76 4.02
C ARG A 84 30.39 5.53 4.44
N LYS A 85 30.55 4.43 3.69
CA LYS A 85 29.98 3.11 4.03
C LYS A 85 30.33 2.73 5.46
N SER A 86 29.34 2.16 6.16
CA SER A 86 29.52 1.59 7.50
C SER A 86 29.36 0.07 7.47
N ASP A 87 30.28 -0.62 8.10
CA ASP A 87 30.23 -2.09 8.21
C ASP A 87 29.23 -2.56 9.29
N LYS A 88 28.79 -1.65 10.18
CA LYS A 88 27.81 -1.92 11.23
C LYS A 88 26.48 -1.27 10.87
N PHE A 89 25.63 -2.02 10.20
CA PHE A 89 24.31 -1.54 9.77
C PHE A 89 23.29 -2.69 9.81
N THR A 90 22.34 -2.62 10.72
CA THR A 90 21.24 -3.59 10.82
C THR A 90 19.92 -2.86 10.59
N PRO A 91 19.27 -3.03 9.44
CA PRO A 91 18.04 -2.31 9.11
C PRO A 91 16.91 -2.64 10.07
N ILE A 92 16.18 -1.61 10.50
CA ILE A 92 14.90 -1.68 11.22
C ILE A 92 13.76 -1.45 10.23
N TYR A 93 13.94 -0.54 9.28
CA TYR A 93 13.02 -0.29 8.18
C TYR A 93 13.72 -0.51 6.85
N THR A 94 12.99 -1.09 5.92
CA THR A 94 13.40 -1.25 4.52
C THR A 94 12.30 -0.74 3.60
N GLY A 95 12.65 -0.36 2.39
CA GLY A 95 11.66 0.03 1.40
C GLY A 95 12.22 0.02 -0.02
N TYR A 96 11.32 0.13 -0.97
CA TYR A 96 11.66 0.15 -2.38
C TYR A 96 10.62 0.92 -3.20
N SER A 97 11.05 1.40 -4.34
CA SER A 97 10.18 1.96 -5.38
C SER A 97 9.88 0.91 -6.45
N ASP A 98 8.84 1.11 -7.23
CA ASP A 98 8.44 0.24 -8.33
C ASP A 98 9.49 0.11 -9.45
N ASP A 99 10.45 1.02 -9.54
CA ASP A 99 11.53 1.03 -10.53
C ASP A 99 12.91 0.62 -9.97
N GLY A 100 12.95 -0.03 -8.82
CA GLY A 100 14.13 -0.72 -8.32
C GLY A 100 15.06 0.09 -7.42
N VAL A 101 14.77 1.36 -7.11
CA VAL A 101 15.51 2.09 -6.07
C VAL A 101 15.07 1.57 -4.71
N ARG A 102 16.02 1.16 -3.88
CA ARG A 102 15.79 0.60 -2.56
C ARG A 102 16.41 1.47 -1.47
N PHE A 103 15.85 1.41 -0.29
CA PHE A 103 16.44 2.05 0.88
C PHE A 103 16.28 1.18 2.13
N SER A 104 17.10 1.48 3.12
CA SER A 104 17.03 0.86 4.43
C SER A 104 17.57 1.80 5.50
N THR A 105 17.15 1.64 6.75
CA THR A 105 17.63 2.46 7.86
C THR A 105 17.63 1.69 9.17
N ASP A 106 18.65 1.96 10.00
CA ASP A 106 18.74 1.58 11.41
C ASP A 106 18.48 2.77 12.35
N LEU A 107 17.91 3.86 11.80
CA LEU A 107 17.66 5.15 12.46
C LEU A 107 18.92 5.94 12.86
N ASN A 108 20.10 5.45 12.59
CA ASN A 108 21.37 6.18 12.68
C ASN A 108 21.88 6.53 11.28
N LEU A 109 21.72 5.57 10.40
CA LEU A 109 22.12 5.65 9.01
C LEU A 109 20.91 5.38 8.11
N PHE A 110 20.89 6.05 6.97
CA PHE A 110 19.95 5.82 5.89
C PHE A 110 20.75 5.42 4.65
N ARG A 111 20.50 4.21 4.15
CA ARG A 111 21.14 3.65 2.97
C ARG A 111 20.19 3.70 1.80
N ILE A 112 20.64 4.20 0.65
CA ILE A 112 19.94 4.10 -0.63
C ILE A 112 20.78 3.28 -1.57
N TYR A 113 20.19 2.36 -2.29
CA TYR A 113 20.91 1.46 -3.17
C TYR A 113 20.09 0.98 -4.36
N THR A 114 20.80 0.67 -5.42
CA THR A 114 20.32 -0.05 -6.61
C THR A 114 21.19 -1.29 -6.81
N VAL A 115 21.08 -1.96 -7.93
CA VAL A 115 21.96 -3.08 -8.28
C VAL A 115 23.42 -2.63 -8.44
N ASN A 116 23.64 -1.38 -8.88
CA ASN A 116 24.94 -0.86 -9.31
C ASN A 116 25.60 0.08 -8.30
N GLU A 117 24.85 0.70 -7.41
CA GLU A 117 25.33 1.77 -6.54
C GLU A 117 24.71 1.70 -5.16
N GLU A 118 25.47 2.08 -4.13
CA GLU A 118 24.97 2.31 -2.79
C GLU A 118 25.55 3.58 -2.17
N VAL A 119 24.73 4.30 -1.42
CA VAL A 119 25.13 5.53 -0.73
C VAL A 119 24.55 5.55 0.67
N TYR A 120 25.35 6.01 1.64
CA TYR A 120 24.95 6.13 3.04
C TYR A 120 24.82 7.59 3.45
N TYR A 121 23.84 7.85 4.29
CA TYR A 121 23.57 9.15 4.89
C TYR A 121 23.45 9.00 6.40
N LYS A 122 24.01 9.95 7.13
CA LYS A 122 23.86 10.04 8.59
C LYS A 122 22.59 10.80 8.93
N ILE A 123 21.79 10.22 9.81
CA ILE A 123 20.61 10.85 10.39
C ILE A 123 21.05 11.69 11.59
N PRO A 124 20.76 13.01 11.64
CA PRO A 124 21.06 13.83 12.79
C PRO A 124 20.36 13.29 14.06
N VAL A 125 21.03 13.34 15.19
CA VAL A 125 20.49 12.80 16.45
C VAL A 125 19.16 13.50 16.82
N SER A 126 19.04 14.79 16.56
CA SER A 126 17.81 15.58 16.78
C SER A 126 16.63 15.12 15.94
N GLU A 127 16.86 14.49 14.79
CA GLU A 127 15.80 14.10 13.85
C GLU A 127 15.36 12.64 14.01
N LYS A 128 16.11 11.81 14.72
CA LYS A 128 15.84 10.37 14.82
C LYS A 128 14.43 10.02 15.25
N THR A 129 13.99 10.57 16.39
CA THR A 129 12.66 10.29 16.95
C THR A 129 11.55 10.74 16.01
N ARG A 130 11.75 11.90 15.36
CA ARG A 130 10.78 12.40 14.40
C ARG A 130 10.73 11.53 13.16
N PHE A 131 11.89 11.16 12.63
CA PHE A 131 11.99 10.29 11.45
C PHE A 131 11.38 8.92 11.70
N GLU A 132 11.67 8.29 12.85
CA GLU A 132 11.04 7.04 13.28
C GLU A 132 9.52 7.17 13.35
N LYS A 133 9.01 8.25 13.94
CA LYS A 133 7.57 8.52 14.01
C LYS A 133 6.94 8.67 12.62
N VAL A 134 7.63 9.30 11.68
CA VAL A 134 7.15 9.43 10.29
C VAL A 134 7.13 8.07 9.60
N LEU A 135 8.19 7.26 9.72
CA LEU A 135 8.25 5.93 9.11
C LEU A 135 7.20 4.98 9.70
N SER A 136 7.12 4.89 11.02
CA SER A 136 6.15 4.03 11.68
C SER A 136 4.71 4.49 11.41
N GLY A 137 4.44 5.79 11.47
CA GLY A 137 3.14 6.35 11.10
C GLY A 137 2.74 6.01 9.67
N SER A 138 3.66 6.11 8.71
CA SER A 138 3.39 5.78 7.31
C SER A 138 3.02 4.31 7.07
N ILE A 139 3.44 3.40 7.95
CA ILE A 139 3.06 1.98 7.91
C ILE A 139 1.72 1.77 8.63
N TYR A 140 1.66 2.11 9.91
CA TYR A 140 0.57 1.69 10.82
C TYR A 140 -0.72 2.48 10.68
N THR A 141 -0.73 3.59 9.95
CA THR A 141 -1.97 4.30 9.60
C THR A 141 -2.33 4.19 8.12
N SER A 142 -1.54 3.46 7.31
CA SER A 142 -1.85 3.19 5.91
C SER A 142 -3.09 2.30 5.77
N PHE A 143 -3.95 2.65 4.82
CA PHE A 143 -5.10 1.80 4.48
C PHE A 143 -4.67 0.44 3.90
N ASP A 144 -3.49 0.37 3.29
CA ASP A 144 -2.91 -0.89 2.81
C ASP A 144 -2.59 -1.84 3.97
N PHE A 145 -2.07 -1.29 5.08
CA PHE A 145 -1.86 -2.04 6.32
C PHE A 145 -3.19 -2.47 6.96
N VAL A 146 -4.14 -1.53 7.08
CA VAL A 146 -5.46 -1.82 7.67
C VAL A 146 -6.14 -2.99 6.98
N LYS A 147 -6.08 -3.10 5.66
CA LYS A 147 -6.70 -4.19 4.90
C LYS A 147 -5.98 -5.54 4.99
N LYS A 148 -4.87 -5.66 5.69
CA LYS A 148 -4.18 -6.95 5.91
C LYS A 148 -4.91 -7.81 6.97
N TYR A 149 -6.18 -8.12 6.73
CA TYR A 149 -7.07 -8.83 7.67
C TYR A 149 -6.51 -10.17 8.17
N LYS A 150 -5.61 -10.80 7.42
CA LYS A 150 -4.94 -12.05 7.86
C LYS A 150 -4.07 -11.86 9.10
N THR A 151 -3.65 -10.63 9.41
CA THR A 151 -2.89 -10.30 10.61
C THR A 151 -3.78 -9.94 11.82
N TRP A 152 -5.11 -9.83 11.61
CA TRP A 152 -6.04 -9.49 12.67
C TRP A 152 -6.28 -10.68 13.60
N LYS A 153 -6.18 -10.46 14.90
CA LYS A 153 -6.45 -11.45 15.94
C LYS A 153 -7.86 -11.30 16.53
N ASN A 154 -8.20 -10.06 16.89
CA ASN A 154 -9.51 -9.72 17.40
C ASN A 154 -10.01 -8.45 16.71
N VAL A 155 -11.29 -8.45 16.38
CA VAL A 155 -11.98 -7.28 15.84
C VAL A 155 -13.29 -7.10 16.58
N SER A 156 -13.54 -5.89 17.03
CA SER A 156 -14.83 -5.49 17.58
C SER A 156 -15.30 -4.20 16.98
N VAL A 157 -16.61 -4.03 16.91
CA VAL A 157 -17.26 -2.81 16.48
C VAL A 157 -18.16 -2.29 17.58
N SER A 158 -18.07 -1.00 17.85
CA SER A 158 -18.87 -0.34 18.88
C SER A 158 -19.76 0.74 18.25
N TYR A 159 -20.98 0.84 18.78
CA TYR A 159 -21.93 1.91 18.51
C TYR A 159 -22.65 2.24 19.83
N ASN A 160 -22.54 3.48 20.30
CA ASN A 160 -22.96 3.87 21.64
C ASN A 160 -22.39 2.88 22.68
N ASP A 161 -23.23 2.38 23.58
CA ASP A 161 -22.83 1.42 24.62
C ASP A 161 -22.81 -0.04 24.15
N GLN A 162 -23.15 -0.29 22.87
CA GLN A 162 -23.14 -1.63 22.31
C GLN A 162 -21.80 -1.96 21.70
N LYS A 163 -21.25 -3.12 22.04
CA LYS A 163 -20.01 -3.67 21.44
C LYS A 163 -20.30 -5.06 20.88
N LYS A 164 -19.89 -5.28 19.63
CA LYS A 164 -20.02 -6.57 18.93
C LYS A 164 -18.67 -7.07 18.46
N THR A 165 -18.35 -8.32 18.75
CA THR A 165 -17.16 -8.97 18.21
C THR A 165 -17.45 -9.52 16.82
N ILE A 166 -16.55 -9.24 15.88
CA ILE A 166 -16.61 -9.76 14.52
C ILE A 166 -15.93 -11.13 14.49
N HIS A 167 -16.60 -12.13 13.94
CA HIS A 167 -16.03 -13.46 13.78
C HIS A 167 -14.96 -13.46 12.68
N LYS A 168 -13.91 -14.27 12.86
CA LYS A 168 -12.76 -14.34 11.93
C LYS A 168 -13.14 -14.58 10.47
N TRP A 169 -14.19 -15.37 10.22
CA TRP A 169 -14.66 -15.66 8.86
C TRP A 169 -15.35 -14.47 8.17
N LYS A 170 -15.57 -13.34 8.88
CA LYS A 170 -16.07 -12.08 8.34
C LYS A 170 -14.98 -10.99 8.20
N TYR A 171 -13.73 -11.32 8.50
CA TYR A 171 -12.64 -10.34 8.44
C TYR A 171 -12.35 -9.87 7.01
N ASP A 172 -12.41 -10.77 6.05
CA ASP A 172 -12.26 -10.45 4.63
C ASP A 172 -13.39 -9.55 4.12
N ASP A 173 -14.63 -9.82 4.49
CA ASP A 173 -15.78 -8.97 4.19
C ASP A 173 -15.57 -7.54 4.73
N LEU A 174 -15.23 -7.42 6.01
CA LEU A 174 -14.99 -6.12 6.62
C LEU A 174 -13.82 -5.38 5.93
N ALA A 175 -12.71 -6.08 5.65
CA ALA A 175 -11.58 -5.50 4.94
C ALA A 175 -11.94 -5.05 3.52
N TYR A 176 -12.80 -5.79 2.83
CA TYR A 176 -13.30 -5.40 1.51
C TYR A 176 -14.18 -4.15 1.57
N LYS A 177 -15.05 -4.03 2.58
CA LYS A 177 -15.88 -2.85 2.79
C LYS A 177 -15.07 -1.60 3.15
N MET A 178 -13.89 -1.78 3.77
CA MET A 178 -12.93 -0.72 4.05
C MET A 178 -12.18 -0.27 2.78
N SER A 179 -12.88 0.01 1.69
CA SER A 179 -12.24 0.50 0.48
C SER A 179 -12.02 2.00 0.54
N SER A 180 -10.75 2.43 0.63
CA SER A 180 -10.42 3.86 0.58
C SER A 180 -10.57 4.41 -0.84
N LYS A 181 -11.09 5.62 -0.96
CA LYS A 181 -11.06 6.41 -2.20
C LYS A 181 -9.75 7.19 -2.27
N ARG A 182 -9.38 7.88 -1.19
CA ARG A 182 -8.15 8.65 -1.10
C ARG A 182 -7.80 8.96 0.35
N ILE A 183 -6.54 9.23 0.60
CA ILE A 183 -6.10 9.84 1.86
C ILE A 183 -6.47 11.33 1.86
N VAL A 184 -6.98 11.81 2.99
CA VAL A 184 -7.30 13.24 3.21
C VAL A 184 -6.13 13.94 3.90
N GLY A 185 -5.46 13.25 4.81
CA GLY A 185 -4.29 13.76 5.52
C GLY A 185 -4.27 13.40 6.98
N LYS A 186 -3.48 14.19 7.75
CA LYS A 186 -3.37 14.08 9.21
C LYS A 186 -4.25 15.09 9.96
N ILE A 187 -5.00 15.89 9.21
CA ILE A 187 -5.90 16.90 9.76
C ILE A 187 -7.32 16.47 9.43
N GLN A 188 -8.19 16.58 10.42
CA GLN A 188 -9.61 16.27 10.25
C GLN A 188 -10.19 17.09 9.10
N PRO A 189 -10.94 16.48 8.16
CA PRO A 189 -11.62 17.22 7.12
C PRO A 189 -12.65 18.21 7.72
N GLU A 190 -12.70 19.42 7.21
CA GLU A 190 -13.60 20.46 7.72
C GLU A 190 -15.08 20.10 7.58
N LYS A 191 -15.44 19.39 6.50
CA LYS A 191 -16.80 18.96 6.22
C LYS A 191 -16.81 17.53 5.67
N ASN A 192 -17.65 16.69 6.26
CA ASN A 192 -18.05 15.43 5.66
C ASN A 192 -19.02 15.71 4.51
N LYS A 193 -18.90 15.01 3.39
CA LYS A 193 -19.81 15.14 2.26
C LYS A 193 -21.16 14.55 2.60
N GLU A 194 -21.14 13.39 3.25
CA GLU A 194 -22.31 12.63 3.64
C GLU A 194 -22.45 12.64 5.16
N ARG A 195 -23.53 13.22 5.66
CA ARG A 195 -23.83 13.21 7.09
C ARG A 195 -24.31 11.82 7.52
N SER A 196 -24.17 11.52 8.79
CA SER A 196 -24.69 10.29 9.37
C SER A 196 -25.27 10.54 10.76
N LYS A 197 -26.31 9.80 11.08
CA LYS A 197 -26.90 9.73 12.42
C LYS A 197 -26.09 8.84 13.35
N TYR A 198 -25.36 7.86 12.78
CA TYR A 198 -24.65 6.83 13.52
C TYR A 198 -23.15 7.00 13.36
N ASN A 199 -22.40 6.85 14.45
CA ASN A 199 -20.95 6.82 14.45
C ASN A 199 -20.48 5.48 14.99
N PHE A 200 -19.58 4.83 14.26
CA PHE A 200 -19.05 3.51 14.59
C PHE A 200 -17.58 3.60 14.90
N THR A 201 -17.14 2.77 15.83
CA THR A 201 -15.74 2.56 16.12
C THR A 201 -15.40 1.09 15.89
N ILE A 202 -14.38 0.84 15.07
CA ILE A 202 -13.83 -0.49 14.82
C ILE A 202 -12.50 -0.57 15.53
N ASP A 203 -12.38 -1.49 16.49
CA ASP A 203 -11.13 -1.80 17.17
C ASP A 203 -10.55 -3.08 16.56
N ILE A 204 -9.33 -3.01 16.05
CA ILE A 204 -8.59 -4.14 15.48
C ILE A 204 -7.35 -4.37 16.33
N GLN A 205 -7.17 -5.58 16.80
CA GLN A 205 -6.00 -6.02 17.55
C GLN A 205 -5.23 -7.04 16.72
N GLY A 206 -3.96 -6.81 16.46
CA GLY A 206 -2.98 -7.75 15.92
C GLY A 206 -2.09 -8.33 17.04
N ASP A 207 -0.96 -8.94 16.65
CA ASP A 207 0.01 -9.47 17.62
C ASP A 207 0.72 -8.33 18.38
N ASN A 208 1.22 -7.31 17.66
CA ASN A 208 2.03 -6.24 18.23
C ASN A 208 1.46 -4.84 17.90
N TYR A 209 0.20 -4.75 17.50
CA TYR A 209 -0.42 -3.48 17.17
C TYR A 209 -1.90 -3.44 17.55
N THR A 210 -2.39 -2.23 17.75
CA THR A 210 -3.82 -1.93 17.87
C THR A 210 -4.17 -0.80 16.92
N LEU A 211 -5.31 -0.95 16.24
CA LEU A 211 -5.86 0.08 15.38
C LEU A 211 -7.26 0.42 15.85
N LYS A 212 -7.57 1.71 15.82
CA LYS A 212 -8.92 2.23 16.02
C LYS A 212 -9.34 2.96 14.77
N ILE A 213 -10.49 2.59 14.21
CA ILE A 213 -11.06 3.21 13.01
C ILE A 213 -12.40 3.78 13.41
N GLU A 214 -12.54 5.08 13.31
CA GLU A 214 -13.75 5.83 13.69
C GLU A 214 -14.40 6.38 12.43
N THR A 215 -15.68 6.08 12.20
CA THR A 215 -16.43 6.68 11.10
C THR A 215 -16.74 8.14 11.40
N MET A 216 -16.66 8.97 10.37
CA MET A 216 -16.93 10.39 10.40
C MET A 216 -17.88 10.72 9.25
N GLY A 217 -19.20 10.77 9.53
CA GLY A 217 -20.19 10.72 8.49
C GLY A 217 -20.24 9.34 7.83
N LYS A 218 -20.74 9.28 6.59
CA LYS A 218 -20.87 8.03 5.83
C LYS A 218 -19.65 7.74 4.95
N ASP A 219 -18.81 8.75 4.70
CA ASP A 219 -17.77 8.73 3.65
C ASP A 219 -16.34 9.01 4.14
N TYR A 220 -16.13 9.25 5.44
CA TYR A 220 -14.81 9.43 6.01
C TYR A 220 -14.56 8.50 7.19
N VAL A 221 -13.29 8.18 7.39
CA VAL A 221 -12.82 7.48 8.59
C VAL A 221 -11.54 8.14 9.12
N LYS A 222 -11.38 8.10 10.44
CA LYS A 222 -10.12 8.34 11.13
C LYS A 222 -9.51 6.99 11.49
N ILE A 223 -8.26 6.77 11.12
CA ILE A 223 -7.47 5.63 11.55
C ILE A 223 -6.48 6.12 12.59
N SER A 224 -6.46 5.49 13.75
CA SER A 224 -5.55 5.81 14.83
C SER A 224 -4.81 4.56 15.30
N SER A 225 -3.53 4.72 15.60
CA SER A 225 -2.66 3.72 16.25
C SER A 225 -1.81 4.42 17.31
N ASP A 226 -1.02 3.66 18.06
CA ASP A 226 0.00 4.21 18.96
C ASP A 226 1.13 4.98 18.21
N LYS A 227 1.22 4.78 16.88
CA LYS A 227 2.25 5.39 16.01
C LYS A 227 1.78 6.65 15.29
N GLY A 228 0.48 6.90 15.23
CA GLY A 228 -0.05 8.08 14.55
C GLY A 228 -1.53 7.99 14.21
N GLU A 229 -1.99 8.98 13.44
CA GLU A 229 -3.36 9.04 12.95
C GLU A 229 -3.43 9.57 11.52
N ALA A 230 -4.45 9.13 10.77
CA ALA A 230 -4.72 9.58 9.42
C ALA A 230 -6.23 9.59 9.13
N TYR A 231 -6.64 10.42 8.18
CA TYR A 231 -8.01 10.55 7.72
C TYR A 231 -8.12 10.12 6.27
N TYR A 232 -9.15 9.33 5.97
CA TYR A 232 -9.41 8.80 4.64
C TYR A 232 -10.85 9.06 4.20
N GLU A 233 -11.02 9.39 2.94
CA GLU A 233 -12.30 9.27 2.25
C GLU A 233 -12.50 7.81 1.87
N VAL A 234 -13.64 7.23 2.24
CA VAL A 234 -13.95 5.82 2.05
C VAL A 234 -15.25 5.65 1.25
N SER A 235 -15.51 4.42 0.82
CA SER A 235 -16.82 4.09 0.26
C SER A 235 -17.88 4.09 1.35
N ILE A 236 -19.09 4.57 1.03
CA ILE A 236 -20.28 4.47 1.89
C ILE A 236 -20.60 3.03 2.29
N ALA A 237 -20.14 2.05 1.50
CA ALA A 237 -20.36 0.63 1.75
C ALA A 237 -19.85 0.15 3.13
N LEU A 238 -18.84 0.80 3.70
CA LEU A 238 -18.40 0.50 5.07
C LEU A 238 -19.46 0.91 6.08
N TYR A 239 -19.96 2.14 5.96
CA TYR A 239 -20.99 2.67 6.84
C TYR A 239 -22.28 1.83 6.78
N GLU A 240 -22.74 1.51 5.57
CA GLU A 240 -23.94 0.68 5.35
C GLU A 240 -23.77 -0.70 5.95
N TYR A 241 -22.62 -1.36 5.73
CA TYR A 241 -22.33 -2.66 6.32
C TYR A 241 -22.40 -2.62 7.85
N LEU A 242 -21.82 -1.61 8.49
CA LEU A 242 -21.86 -1.47 9.95
C LEU A 242 -23.27 -1.21 10.46
N ARG A 243 -24.01 -0.34 9.77
CA ARG A 243 -25.39 0.00 10.12
C ARG A 243 -26.33 -1.21 9.94
N GLU A 244 -26.34 -1.82 8.77
CA GLU A 244 -27.35 -2.82 8.40
C GLU A 244 -27.02 -4.21 8.89
N GLU A 245 -25.80 -4.68 8.59
CA GLU A 245 -25.45 -6.08 8.87
C GLU A 245 -24.95 -6.28 10.29
N ILE A 246 -24.18 -5.33 10.83
CA ILE A 246 -23.62 -5.48 12.18
C ILE A 246 -24.64 -5.05 13.23
N PHE A 247 -25.19 -3.85 13.14
CA PHE A 247 -26.06 -3.31 14.20
C PHE A 247 -27.56 -3.39 13.89
N ARG A 248 -27.95 -3.61 12.64
CA ARG A 248 -29.37 -3.68 12.19
C ARG A 248 -30.14 -2.41 12.54
N LEU A 249 -29.53 -1.27 12.33
CA LEU A 249 -30.14 0.03 12.57
C LEU A 249 -30.97 0.47 11.37
N PRO A 250 -32.01 1.28 11.59
CA PRO A 250 -32.83 1.82 10.49
C PRO A 250 -32.02 2.71 9.56
N VAL A 251 -32.58 2.96 8.38
CA VAL A 251 -32.01 3.90 7.41
C VAL A 251 -32.02 5.31 7.99
N ASP A 252 -30.98 6.09 7.69
CA ASP A 252 -30.95 7.50 8.07
C ASP A 252 -32.08 8.24 7.37
N SER A 253 -32.84 9.03 8.11
CA SER A 253 -33.96 9.79 7.56
C SER A 253 -33.56 10.86 6.54
N ASP A 254 -32.27 11.17 6.44
CA ASP A 254 -31.71 12.13 5.47
C ASP A 254 -31.52 11.52 4.06
N ASP A 255 -31.74 10.22 3.87
CA ASP A 255 -31.68 9.56 2.56
C ASP A 255 -33.01 9.56 1.82
N SER A 256 -34.05 10.26 2.33
CA SER A 256 -35.41 10.25 1.82
C SER A 256 -35.86 11.56 1.11
N GLU A 257 -34.93 12.46 0.75
CA GLU A 257 -35.21 13.64 -0.09
C GLU A 257 -34.49 13.62 -1.43
#